data_3e19e20b40dcf3fde10b8494d39ec440
#
_entry.id   3e19e20b40dcf3fde10b8494d39ec440
#
_cell.length_a   1.000
_cell.length_b   1.000
_cell.length_c   1.000
_cell.angle_alpha   90.00
_cell.angle_beta   90.00
_cell.angle_gamma   90.00
#
_symmetry.space_group_name_H-M   'P 1'
#
loop_
_entity.id
_entity.type
_entity.pdbx_description
1 polymer ?
#
loop_
_entity_poly.entity_id
_entity_poly.type
_entity_poly.pdbx_seq_one_letter_code
_entity_poly.pdbx_strand_id
1 'polypeptide(L)'
;MSLNLDLKVDTRTSMASFYPIRTQENSDDFNWSIISGLFLSDLYGLNFTEKKSSEIRDQLESFENICEDEFKVLLSSDDACSFIKQIYFNGKNIAKVSPKLSIYSLADNVDNSAVEKRIVSLMKTLFSKDKIYEDNMPNLNFIENKINEVFNTYFPTKKPNTADVISYLPKISNIFSKDLDFLTTKSKYFLENIQLFLELYMFIYTSQLSLSINGWKEVKEPSVKECYFILDSEKASRERVCLQRGYKQVEKSLESIFPILALTESLQTNLEKKIPLWALVQQLTEEHFDPLKQYCYDFAADRELPLSIEEFQDCIDIMSELQYLFKEQFAKGQTRASAGNKVVNTIKYKILKPFTQTRGSAGTIFVLNQEYLLLLTNIAIGEREKLRLYEIIDEFKQRGVFFDKESQKALVEFYERLGNVEKMSDSGDAIYVKKTI
;
A
#
# COMPACT_ATOMS: atom_id res chain seq x y z
N MET A 1 -11.03 9.77 -23.74
CA MET A 1 -10.76 10.96 -22.87
C MET A 1 -9.63 11.71 -23.55
N SER A 2 -9.85 12.94 -23.94
CA SER A 2 -8.79 13.77 -24.54
C SER A 2 -7.96 14.39 -23.42
N LEU A 3 -6.64 14.37 -23.58
CA LEU A 3 -5.72 15.14 -22.75
C LEU A 3 -6.15 16.62 -22.78
N ASN A 4 -5.95 17.34 -21.67
CA ASN A 4 -6.24 18.76 -21.66
C ASN A 4 -5.24 19.51 -22.56
N LEU A 5 -5.76 20.26 -23.53
CA LEU A 5 -4.92 21.09 -24.42
C LEU A 5 -4.65 22.50 -23.82
N ASP A 6 -5.40 22.93 -22.80
CA ASP A 6 -5.17 24.20 -22.07
C ASP A 6 -4.30 23.93 -20.83
N LEU A 7 -3.00 23.67 -21.08
CA LEU A 7 -2.02 23.42 -20.04
C LEU A 7 -1.48 24.75 -19.49
N LYS A 8 -1.51 24.92 -18.16
CA LYS A 8 -1.00 26.11 -17.46
C LYS A 8 -0.01 25.69 -16.38
N VAL A 9 1.05 26.47 -16.26
CA VAL A 9 2.04 26.26 -15.20
C VAL A 9 1.45 26.70 -13.87
N ASP A 10 1.33 25.75 -12.93
CA ASP A 10 0.93 26.04 -11.57
C ASP A 10 2.13 26.53 -10.76
N THR A 11 1.93 27.53 -9.92
CA THR A 11 2.93 28.00 -8.95
C THR A 11 3.33 26.94 -7.93
N ARG A 12 2.42 26.00 -7.66
CA ARG A 12 2.63 24.89 -6.71
C ARG A 12 2.77 23.57 -7.45
N THR A 13 3.89 22.90 -7.25
CA THR A 13 4.04 21.52 -7.69
C THR A 13 3.36 20.62 -6.67
N SER A 14 2.30 19.94 -7.09
CA SER A 14 1.52 19.04 -6.23
C SER A 14 1.50 17.62 -6.77
N MET A 15 1.31 16.67 -5.88
CA MET A 15 1.09 15.26 -6.17
C MET A 15 -0.10 14.81 -5.32
N ALA A 16 -1.23 14.50 -5.94
CA ALA A 16 -2.46 14.14 -5.24
C ALA A 16 -2.89 12.69 -5.50
N SER A 17 -2.60 12.18 -6.70
CA SER A 17 -2.98 10.84 -7.15
C SER A 17 -1.80 9.87 -7.07
N PHE A 18 -2.09 8.57 -7.07
CA PHE A 18 -1.15 7.45 -7.16
C PHE A 18 -0.18 7.25 -5.99
N TYR A 19 0.04 8.24 -5.11
CA TYR A 19 0.92 8.09 -3.95
C TYR A 19 0.47 8.98 -2.77
N PRO A 20 0.49 8.48 -1.52
CA PRO A 20 -0.12 9.19 -0.38
C PRO A 20 0.80 10.21 0.29
N ILE A 21 2.14 10.09 0.13
CA ILE A 21 3.11 10.94 0.82
C ILE A 21 3.25 12.28 0.10
N ARG A 22 3.12 13.37 0.83
CA ARG A 22 3.20 14.74 0.31
C ARG A 22 4.38 15.50 0.92
N THR A 23 4.74 16.61 0.31
CA THR A 23 5.86 17.48 0.74
C THR A 23 5.64 18.16 2.10
N GLN A 24 4.41 18.18 2.58
CA GLN A 24 4.03 18.81 3.86
C GLN A 24 3.98 17.82 5.03
N GLU A 25 4.25 16.53 4.78
CA GLU A 25 4.27 15.55 5.86
C GLU A 25 5.39 15.89 6.84
N ASN A 26 5.00 16.07 8.10
CA ASN A 26 5.94 16.13 9.20
C ASN A 26 6.42 14.72 9.53
N SER A 27 7.46 14.62 10.33
CA SER A 27 8.13 13.39 10.71
C SER A 27 7.30 12.40 11.54
N ASP A 28 6.01 12.63 11.71
CA ASP A 28 5.16 11.81 12.57
C ASP A 28 4.95 10.41 11.99
N ASP A 29 4.97 9.42 12.85
CA ASP A 29 4.77 8.03 12.46
C ASP A 29 3.33 7.81 11.97
N PHE A 30 3.19 6.99 10.93
CA PHE A 30 1.87 6.54 10.51
C PHE A 30 1.28 5.65 11.61
N ASN A 31 0.03 5.89 11.93
CA ASN A 31 -0.68 5.01 12.84
C ASN A 31 -1.34 3.87 12.06
N TRP A 32 -0.65 2.73 12.00
CA TRP A 32 -1.14 1.57 11.26
C TRP A 32 -2.44 0.97 11.83
N SER A 33 -2.70 1.14 13.11
CA SER A 33 -4.01 0.75 13.68
C SER A 33 -5.14 1.59 13.09
N ILE A 34 -4.93 2.91 12.90
CA ILE A 34 -5.89 3.80 12.24
C ILE A 34 -6.05 3.39 10.77
N ILE A 35 -4.95 3.16 10.05
CA ILE A 35 -4.98 2.72 8.65
C ILE A 35 -5.79 1.42 8.52
N SER A 36 -5.51 0.44 9.38
CA SER A 36 -6.21 -0.85 9.37
C SER A 36 -7.70 -0.70 9.64
N GLY A 37 -8.07 0.06 10.66
CA GLY A 37 -9.49 0.32 11.00
C GLY A 37 -10.23 1.04 9.88
N LEU A 38 -9.64 2.09 9.29
CA LEU A 38 -10.24 2.82 8.16
C LEU A 38 -10.33 1.92 6.91
N PHE A 39 -9.30 1.13 6.63
CA PHE A 39 -9.32 0.18 5.51
C PHE A 39 -10.42 -0.86 5.66
N LEU A 40 -10.53 -1.48 6.83
CA LEU A 40 -11.58 -2.45 7.13
C LEU A 40 -12.98 -1.80 7.09
N SER A 41 -13.12 -0.58 7.60
CA SER A 41 -14.35 0.19 7.45
C SER A 41 -14.80 0.32 5.99
N ASP A 42 -13.88 0.69 5.11
CA ASP A 42 -14.19 0.85 3.69
C ASP A 42 -14.42 -0.50 3.00
N LEU A 43 -13.64 -1.53 3.37
CA LEU A 43 -13.76 -2.89 2.84
C LEU A 43 -15.16 -3.48 3.10
N TYR A 44 -15.72 -3.20 4.28
CA TYR A 44 -17.04 -3.68 4.69
C TYR A 44 -18.18 -2.66 4.45
N GLY A 45 -17.91 -1.60 3.70
CA GLY A 45 -18.92 -0.64 3.26
C GLY A 45 -19.42 0.34 4.33
N LEU A 46 -18.64 0.60 5.37
CA LEU A 46 -18.97 1.57 6.43
C LEU A 46 -18.54 3.01 6.07
N ASN A 47 -17.58 3.14 5.13
CA ASN A 47 -17.10 4.41 4.53
C ASN A 47 -16.66 5.49 5.54
N PHE A 48 -15.94 5.10 6.59
CA PHE A 48 -15.48 6.04 7.62
C PHE A 48 -14.35 6.96 7.17
N THR A 49 -13.63 6.60 6.12
CA THR A 49 -12.64 7.48 5.47
C THR A 49 -13.24 8.83 5.03
N GLU A 50 -14.53 8.86 4.67
CA GLU A 50 -15.23 10.06 4.22
C GLU A 50 -15.76 10.93 5.38
N LYS A 51 -15.82 10.36 6.61
CA LYS A 51 -16.42 11.04 7.78
C LYS A 51 -15.40 11.89 8.53
N LYS A 52 -15.90 12.90 9.26
CA LYS A 52 -15.10 13.67 10.21
C LYS A 52 -14.83 12.86 11.47
N SER A 53 -13.73 13.14 12.14
CA SER A 53 -13.32 12.43 13.36
C SER A 53 -14.35 12.53 14.49
N SER A 54 -14.95 13.72 14.69
CA SER A 54 -16.04 13.91 15.65
C SER A 54 -17.25 13.03 15.35
N GLU A 55 -17.66 12.97 14.09
CA GLU A 55 -18.78 12.15 13.66
C GLU A 55 -18.55 10.64 13.91
N ILE A 56 -17.31 10.18 13.69
CA ILE A 56 -16.94 8.78 13.99
C ILE A 56 -17.06 8.50 15.50
N ARG A 57 -16.54 9.40 16.34
CA ARG A 57 -16.64 9.24 17.81
C ARG A 57 -18.09 9.22 18.28
N ASP A 58 -18.89 10.19 17.85
CA ASP A 58 -20.31 10.29 18.22
C ASP A 58 -21.09 9.03 17.85
N GLN A 59 -20.76 8.45 16.68
CA GLN A 59 -21.40 7.20 16.24
C GLN A 59 -20.94 5.98 17.03
N LEU A 60 -19.66 5.88 17.39
CA LEU A 60 -19.17 4.78 18.21
C LEU A 60 -19.70 4.85 19.63
N GLU A 61 -19.78 6.04 20.24
CA GLU A 61 -20.39 6.26 21.55
C GLU A 61 -21.88 5.94 21.54
N SER A 62 -22.60 6.36 20.51
CA SER A 62 -24.04 6.03 20.36
C SER A 62 -24.25 4.51 20.24
N PHE A 63 -23.41 3.82 19.48
CA PHE A 63 -23.48 2.37 19.36
C PHE A 63 -23.20 1.66 20.69
N GLU A 64 -22.21 2.14 21.47
CA GLU A 64 -21.92 1.60 22.81
C GLU A 64 -23.12 1.71 23.73
N ASN A 65 -23.80 2.87 23.75
CA ASN A 65 -25.01 3.09 24.52
C ASN A 65 -26.15 2.15 24.10
N ILE A 66 -26.34 1.93 22.80
CA ILE A 66 -27.33 0.98 22.28
C ILE A 66 -27.05 -0.46 22.75
N CYS A 67 -25.75 -0.88 22.67
CA CYS A 67 -25.37 -2.20 23.20
C CYS A 67 -25.64 -2.33 24.68
N GLU A 68 -25.37 -1.31 25.48
CA GLU A 68 -25.64 -1.29 26.92
C GLU A 68 -27.13 -1.47 27.22
N ASP A 69 -28.01 -0.77 26.52
CA ASP A 69 -29.47 -0.88 26.68
C ASP A 69 -29.99 -2.26 26.27
N GLU A 70 -29.49 -2.83 25.18
CA GLU A 70 -29.81 -4.22 24.78
C GLU A 70 -29.37 -5.24 25.83
N PHE A 71 -28.17 -5.07 26.42
CA PHE A 71 -27.69 -5.98 27.48
C PHE A 71 -28.51 -5.86 28.79
N LYS A 72 -28.97 -4.65 29.17
CA LYS A 72 -29.84 -4.48 30.31
C LYS A 72 -31.14 -5.27 30.14
N VAL A 73 -31.71 -5.29 28.94
CA VAL A 73 -32.93 -6.07 28.64
C VAL A 73 -32.64 -7.57 28.69
N LEU A 74 -31.50 -8.02 28.16
CA LEU A 74 -31.18 -9.45 28.03
C LEU A 74 -30.74 -10.11 29.33
N LEU A 75 -29.99 -9.41 30.17
CA LEU A 75 -29.29 -10.02 31.31
C LEU A 75 -29.97 -9.78 32.66
N SER A 76 -30.87 -8.82 32.73
CA SER A 76 -31.61 -8.48 33.99
C SER A 76 -30.70 -8.28 35.22
N SER A 77 -29.42 -7.95 35.00
CA SER A 77 -28.40 -7.77 36.04
C SER A 77 -27.46 -6.62 35.68
N ASP A 78 -27.45 -5.56 36.48
CA ASP A 78 -26.60 -4.40 36.28
C ASP A 78 -25.11 -4.74 36.44
N ASP A 79 -24.75 -5.65 37.33
CA ASP A 79 -23.37 -6.11 37.52
C ASP A 79 -22.86 -6.84 36.28
N ALA A 80 -23.67 -7.68 35.67
CA ALA A 80 -23.30 -8.38 34.43
C ALA A 80 -23.12 -7.40 33.26
N CYS A 81 -24.01 -6.41 33.14
CA CYS A 81 -23.87 -5.36 32.12
C CYS A 81 -22.58 -4.54 32.31
N SER A 82 -22.30 -4.14 33.56
CA SER A 82 -21.07 -3.42 33.89
C SER A 82 -19.79 -4.22 33.58
N PHE A 83 -19.83 -5.54 33.83
CA PHE A 83 -18.72 -6.44 33.53
C PHE A 83 -18.47 -6.59 32.02
N ILE A 84 -19.54 -6.73 31.22
CA ILE A 84 -19.47 -6.78 29.76
C ILE A 84 -18.86 -5.46 29.21
N LYS A 85 -19.37 -4.32 29.72
CA LYS A 85 -18.85 -3.00 29.33
C LYS A 85 -17.37 -2.88 29.62
N GLN A 86 -16.92 -3.34 30.78
CA GLN A 86 -15.50 -3.31 31.15
C GLN A 86 -14.65 -4.20 30.25
N ILE A 87 -15.13 -5.39 29.88
CA ILE A 87 -14.37 -6.34 29.04
C ILE A 87 -14.28 -5.85 27.59
N TYR A 88 -15.41 -5.54 26.99
CA TYR A 88 -15.45 -5.31 25.54
C TYR A 88 -15.18 -3.86 25.16
N PHE A 89 -15.79 -2.90 25.85
CA PHE A 89 -15.67 -1.48 25.47
C PHE A 89 -14.47 -0.80 26.15
N ASN A 90 -14.40 -0.76 27.46
CA ASN A 90 -13.31 -0.10 28.17
C ASN A 90 -11.96 -0.80 27.94
N GLY A 91 -11.94 -2.12 27.86
CA GLY A 91 -10.78 -2.94 27.52
C GLY A 91 -10.45 -2.98 26.02
N LYS A 92 -11.27 -2.36 25.16
CA LYS A 92 -11.15 -2.35 23.69
C LYS A 92 -11.06 -3.74 23.04
N ASN A 93 -11.50 -4.80 23.76
CA ASN A 93 -11.51 -6.14 23.18
C ASN A 93 -12.56 -6.28 22.07
N ILE A 94 -13.52 -5.37 22.00
CA ILE A 94 -14.51 -5.30 20.93
C ILE A 94 -13.85 -5.23 19.55
N ALA A 95 -12.73 -4.54 19.41
CA ALA A 95 -11.99 -4.44 18.15
C ALA A 95 -11.40 -5.78 17.67
N LYS A 96 -11.36 -6.80 18.56
CA LYS A 96 -10.86 -8.14 18.25
C LYS A 96 -11.98 -9.14 17.97
N VAL A 97 -13.24 -8.75 18.14
CA VAL A 97 -14.39 -9.62 17.94
C VAL A 97 -14.61 -9.93 16.47
N SER A 98 -14.53 -8.92 15.63
CA SER A 98 -14.64 -9.11 14.18
C SER A 98 -13.92 -8.02 13.40
N PRO A 99 -13.57 -8.26 12.13
CA PRO A 99 -12.97 -7.25 11.24
C PRO A 99 -13.79 -5.95 11.14
N LYS A 100 -15.12 -6.00 11.15
CA LYS A 100 -15.97 -4.79 11.16
C LYS A 100 -15.84 -4.01 12.46
N LEU A 101 -15.73 -4.70 13.59
CA LEU A 101 -15.63 -4.09 14.91
C LEU A 101 -14.22 -3.54 15.22
N SER A 102 -13.22 -3.88 14.41
CA SER A 102 -11.87 -3.31 14.54
C SER A 102 -11.82 -1.78 14.38
N ILE A 103 -12.85 -1.18 13.81
CA ILE A 103 -13.10 0.27 13.77
C ILE A 103 -13.04 0.93 15.17
N TYR A 104 -13.29 0.17 16.23
CA TYR A 104 -13.12 0.68 17.61
C TYR A 104 -11.68 1.03 17.97
N SER A 105 -10.71 0.54 17.23
CA SER A 105 -9.32 1.01 17.35
C SER A 105 -9.13 2.47 16.93
N LEU A 106 -10.10 3.04 16.19
CA LEU A 106 -10.08 4.44 15.75
C LEU A 106 -10.53 5.43 16.83
N ALA A 107 -11.31 5.00 17.82
CA ALA A 107 -12.03 5.89 18.73
C ALA A 107 -11.16 6.96 19.44
N ASP A 108 -9.89 6.63 19.74
CA ASP A 108 -9.01 7.54 20.49
C ASP A 108 -8.09 8.43 19.65
N ASN A 109 -7.87 8.09 18.36
CA ASN A 109 -6.74 8.63 17.61
C ASN A 109 -7.11 9.25 16.25
N VAL A 110 -8.38 9.50 15.97
CA VAL A 110 -8.84 9.90 14.62
C VAL A 110 -8.47 11.34 14.24
N ASP A 111 -8.04 12.20 15.17
CA ASP A 111 -7.95 13.66 14.97
C ASP A 111 -6.87 14.12 13.97
N ASN A 112 -5.86 13.31 13.69
CA ASN A 112 -4.75 13.66 12.79
C ASN A 112 -4.57 12.66 11.63
N SER A 113 -5.65 12.15 11.07
CA SER A 113 -5.65 11.02 10.15
C SER A 113 -5.55 11.38 8.66
N ALA A 114 -5.01 12.53 8.28
CA ALA A 114 -4.99 12.96 6.88
C ALA A 114 -4.08 12.08 5.99
N VAL A 115 -2.92 11.67 6.49
CA VAL A 115 -2.01 10.78 5.76
C VAL A 115 -2.52 9.34 5.75
N GLU A 116 -3.08 8.89 6.88
CA GLU A 116 -3.70 7.57 7.00
C GLU A 116 -4.86 7.41 6.01
N LYS A 117 -5.74 8.40 5.90
CA LYS A 117 -6.82 8.42 4.90
C LYS A 117 -6.30 8.35 3.47
N ARG A 118 -5.18 9.04 3.16
CA ARG A 118 -4.57 8.96 1.82
C ARG A 118 -3.95 7.59 1.55
N ILE A 119 -3.33 6.95 2.56
CA ILE A 119 -2.82 5.58 2.45
C ILE A 119 -3.98 4.62 2.17
N VAL A 120 -5.07 4.72 2.93
CA VAL A 120 -6.28 3.89 2.69
C VAL A 120 -6.86 4.17 1.30
N SER A 121 -6.93 5.43 0.88
CA SER A 121 -7.38 5.79 -0.46
C SER A 121 -6.52 5.15 -1.56
N LEU A 122 -5.19 5.11 -1.39
CA LEU A 122 -4.31 4.36 -2.30
C LEU A 122 -4.65 2.86 -2.27
N MET A 123 -4.73 2.25 -1.09
CA MET A 123 -5.04 0.81 -0.96
C MET A 123 -6.37 0.44 -1.62
N LYS A 124 -7.38 1.32 -1.54
CA LYS A 124 -8.67 1.14 -2.26
C LYS A 124 -8.52 1.06 -3.77
N THR A 125 -7.49 1.65 -4.34
CA THR A 125 -7.23 1.54 -5.79
C THR A 125 -6.64 0.19 -6.20
N LEU A 126 -6.22 -0.64 -5.21
CA LEU A 126 -5.54 -1.90 -5.45
C LEU A 126 -6.47 -3.12 -5.45
N PHE A 127 -7.73 -3.01 -5.03
CA PHE A 127 -8.66 -4.14 -5.04
C PHE A 127 -9.93 -3.86 -5.85
N SER A 128 -10.66 -4.92 -6.18
CA SER A 128 -11.88 -4.83 -6.99
C SER A 128 -12.98 -4.04 -6.25
N LYS A 129 -13.52 -3.03 -6.92
CA LYS A 129 -14.41 -2.03 -6.37
C LYS A 129 -15.88 -2.49 -6.25
N ASP A 130 -16.22 -3.57 -6.94
CA ASP A 130 -17.62 -4.04 -7.04
C ASP A 130 -17.94 -5.11 -6.01
N LYS A 131 -16.96 -5.56 -5.22
CA LYS A 131 -17.11 -6.63 -4.24
C LYS A 131 -17.39 -6.06 -2.86
N ILE A 132 -18.50 -6.48 -2.27
CA ILE A 132 -18.79 -6.30 -0.85
C ILE A 132 -18.31 -7.55 -0.13
N TYR A 133 -17.41 -7.38 0.83
CA TYR A 133 -16.93 -8.49 1.64
C TYR A 133 -17.89 -8.74 2.81
N GLU A 134 -18.10 -10.02 3.13
CA GLU A 134 -18.89 -10.44 4.26
C GLU A 134 -17.98 -10.74 5.47
N ASP A 135 -18.43 -10.34 6.63
CA ASP A 135 -17.73 -10.60 7.88
C ASP A 135 -18.28 -11.89 8.52
N ASN A 136 -17.65 -13.00 8.21
CA ASN A 136 -18.04 -14.33 8.67
C ASN A 136 -17.06 -14.82 9.75
N MET A 137 -17.17 -14.27 10.99
CA MET A 137 -16.38 -14.74 12.12
C MET A 137 -16.93 -16.07 12.66
N PRO A 138 -16.10 -17.14 12.70
CA PRO A 138 -16.49 -18.39 13.29
C PRO A 138 -16.40 -18.31 14.83
N ASN A 139 -17.30 -19.06 15.50
CA ASN A 139 -17.21 -19.33 16.95
C ASN A 139 -17.30 -18.10 17.87
N LEU A 140 -18.09 -17.10 17.50
CA LEU A 140 -18.44 -16.01 18.41
C LEU A 140 -19.28 -16.54 19.59
N ASN A 141 -19.01 -16.04 20.80
CA ASN A 141 -19.85 -16.34 21.95
C ASN A 141 -21.18 -15.57 21.89
N PHE A 142 -22.10 -15.84 22.82
CA PHE A 142 -23.43 -15.21 22.85
C PHE A 142 -23.36 -13.68 22.88
N ILE A 143 -22.46 -13.10 23.68
CA ILE A 143 -22.31 -11.64 23.81
C ILE A 143 -21.72 -11.06 22.52
N GLU A 144 -20.70 -11.68 21.97
CA GLU A 144 -20.07 -11.26 20.71
C GLU A 144 -21.04 -11.31 19.54
N ASN A 145 -21.85 -12.36 19.46
CA ASN A 145 -22.91 -12.46 18.46
C ASN A 145 -23.92 -11.31 18.61
N LYS A 146 -24.32 -10.99 19.83
CA LYS A 146 -25.28 -9.90 20.08
C LYS A 146 -24.66 -8.54 19.74
N ILE A 147 -23.41 -8.28 20.09
CA ILE A 147 -22.67 -7.07 19.69
C ILE A 147 -22.66 -6.95 18.16
N ASN A 148 -22.35 -8.04 17.46
CA ASN A 148 -22.25 -8.04 15.99
C ASN A 148 -23.63 -7.82 15.33
N GLU A 149 -24.72 -8.38 15.90
CA GLU A 149 -26.09 -8.15 15.46
C GLU A 149 -26.48 -6.67 15.57
N VAL A 150 -26.27 -6.07 16.76
CA VAL A 150 -26.51 -4.63 17.01
C VAL A 150 -25.68 -3.77 16.08
N PHE A 151 -24.40 -4.12 15.87
CA PHE A 151 -23.51 -3.41 14.96
C PHE A 151 -24.03 -3.40 13.53
N ASN A 152 -24.41 -4.54 12.99
CA ASN A 152 -24.93 -4.64 11.63
C ASN A 152 -26.27 -3.90 11.44
N THR A 153 -27.05 -3.77 12.50
CA THR A 153 -28.30 -3.01 12.49
C THR A 153 -28.03 -1.50 12.52
N TYR A 154 -27.11 -1.06 13.36
CA TYR A 154 -26.80 0.35 13.56
C TYR A 154 -25.95 0.93 12.42
N PHE A 155 -25.00 0.14 11.88
CA PHE A 155 -24.13 0.53 10.76
C PHE A 155 -24.50 -0.24 9.49
N PRO A 156 -25.55 0.17 8.76
CA PRO A 156 -25.90 -0.49 7.51
C PRO A 156 -24.80 -0.31 6.48
N THR A 157 -24.44 -1.39 5.81
CA THR A 157 -23.44 -1.39 4.75
C THR A 157 -23.92 -0.57 3.54
N LYS A 158 -23.09 0.30 3.03
CA LYS A 158 -23.30 1.05 1.78
C LYS A 158 -22.36 0.51 0.71
N LYS A 159 -22.81 0.51 -0.53
CA LYS A 159 -21.89 0.24 -1.65
C LYS A 159 -20.73 1.23 -1.60
N PRO A 160 -19.48 0.77 -1.74
CA PRO A 160 -18.33 1.68 -1.74
C PRO A 160 -18.49 2.69 -2.88
N ASN A 161 -18.20 3.95 -2.57
CA ASN A 161 -18.15 5.00 -3.60
C ASN A 161 -16.87 4.76 -4.41
N THR A 162 -17.03 4.26 -5.62
CA THR A 162 -15.91 3.84 -6.46
C THR A 162 -15.42 5.02 -7.28
N ALA A 163 -14.39 5.70 -6.82
CA ALA A 163 -13.62 6.54 -7.71
C ALA A 163 -12.93 5.63 -8.75
N ASP A 164 -13.23 5.85 -10.02
CA ASP A 164 -12.63 5.12 -11.15
C ASP A 164 -11.17 5.50 -11.36
N VAL A 165 -10.30 5.16 -10.41
CA VAL A 165 -8.87 5.43 -10.51
C VAL A 165 -8.18 4.18 -11.07
N ILE A 166 -7.49 4.35 -12.19
CA ILE A 166 -6.62 3.29 -12.73
C ILE A 166 -5.37 3.24 -11.86
N SER A 167 -5.05 2.06 -11.32
CA SER A 167 -3.81 1.89 -10.55
C SER A 167 -2.57 2.17 -11.40
N TYR A 168 -1.55 2.79 -10.80
CA TYR A 168 -0.27 2.97 -11.47
C TYR A 168 0.42 1.63 -11.79
N LEU A 169 0.18 0.60 -10.96
CA LEU A 169 0.76 -0.75 -11.05
C LEU A 169 -0.33 -1.82 -11.13
N PRO A 170 -0.99 -2.00 -12.31
CA PRO A 170 -2.12 -2.93 -12.44
C PRO A 170 -1.81 -4.37 -12.02
N LYS A 171 -0.59 -4.87 -12.31
CA LYS A 171 -0.17 -6.22 -11.91
C LYS A 171 -0.11 -6.39 -10.40
N ILE A 172 0.43 -5.41 -9.67
CA ILE A 172 0.46 -5.43 -8.20
C ILE A 172 -0.95 -5.33 -7.64
N SER A 173 -1.82 -4.51 -8.25
CA SER A 173 -3.22 -4.39 -7.83
C SER A 173 -3.97 -5.71 -7.96
N ASN A 174 -3.79 -6.41 -9.08
CA ASN A 174 -4.43 -7.72 -9.28
C ASN A 174 -3.97 -8.75 -8.24
N ILE A 175 -2.69 -8.75 -7.89
CA ILE A 175 -2.14 -9.66 -6.88
C ILE A 175 -2.64 -9.27 -5.49
N PHE A 176 -2.65 -7.98 -5.16
CA PHE A 176 -3.22 -7.48 -3.91
C PHE A 176 -4.67 -7.92 -3.73
N SER A 177 -5.51 -7.73 -4.77
CA SER A 177 -6.91 -8.13 -4.74
C SER A 177 -7.09 -9.64 -4.51
N LYS A 178 -6.30 -10.47 -5.21
CA LYS A 178 -6.30 -11.93 -5.02
C LYS A 178 -5.89 -12.34 -3.60
N ASP A 179 -4.85 -11.71 -3.06
CA ASP A 179 -4.37 -12.01 -1.71
C ASP A 179 -5.34 -11.55 -0.63
N LEU A 180 -5.99 -10.39 -0.83
CA LEU A 180 -7.04 -9.88 0.04
C LEU A 180 -8.27 -10.80 0.02
N ASP A 181 -8.69 -11.25 -1.17
CA ASP A 181 -9.78 -12.21 -1.33
C ASP A 181 -9.53 -13.50 -0.55
N PHE A 182 -8.32 -14.02 -0.61
CA PHE A 182 -7.92 -15.20 0.17
C PHE A 182 -7.97 -14.91 1.69
N LEU A 183 -7.37 -13.81 2.14
CA LEU A 183 -7.30 -13.48 3.57
C LEU A 183 -8.68 -13.28 4.17
N THR A 184 -9.61 -12.65 3.45
CA THR A 184 -10.99 -12.43 3.93
C THR A 184 -11.77 -13.73 4.14
N THR A 185 -11.38 -14.85 3.50
CA THR A 185 -11.95 -16.18 3.78
C THR A 185 -11.48 -16.75 5.13
N LYS A 186 -10.44 -16.17 5.75
CA LYS A 186 -9.81 -16.59 7.01
C LYS A 186 -9.95 -15.48 8.05
N SER A 187 -11.16 -15.10 8.39
CA SER A 187 -11.50 -13.89 9.15
C SER A 187 -10.67 -13.67 10.41
N LYS A 188 -10.40 -14.72 11.21
CA LYS A 188 -9.56 -14.60 12.41
C LYS A 188 -8.11 -14.26 12.05
N TYR A 189 -7.51 -15.02 11.12
CA TYR A 189 -6.14 -14.78 10.68
C TYR A 189 -6.02 -13.41 10.00
N PHE A 190 -7.02 -13.02 9.22
CA PHE A 190 -7.11 -11.71 8.59
C PHE A 190 -7.09 -10.59 9.62
N LEU A 191 -7.94 -10.67 10.64
CA LEU A 191 -8.01 -9.67 11.72
C LEU A 191 -6.68 -9.53 12.47
N GLU A 192 -6.00 -10.64 12.74
CA GLU A 192 -4.70 -10.66 13.43
C GLU A 192 -3.56 -10.11 12.56
N ASN A 193 -3.66 -10.20 11.23
CA ASN A 193 -2.56 -9.90 10.30
C ASN A 193 -2.84 -8.75 9.33
N ILE A 194 -3.99 -8.07 9.42
CA ILE A 194 -4.36 -7.00 8.48
C ILE A 194 -3.32 -5.86 8.46
N GLN A 195 -2.81 -5.48 9.62
CA GLN A 195 -1.79 -4.44 9.71
C GLN A 195 -0.51 -4.85 8.96
N LEU A 196 0.00 -6.06 9.22
CA LEU A 196 1.20 -6.59 8.53
C LEU A 196 0.97 -6.69 7.02
N PHE A 197 -0.23 -7.08 6.61
CA PHE A 197 -0.62 -7.15 5.19
C PHE A 197 -0.58 -5.77 4.51
N LEU A 198 -1.15 -4.75 5.13
CA LEU A 198 -1.15 -3.39 4.59
C LEU A 198 0.26 -2.78 4.58
N GLU A 199 1.06 -3.00 5.62
CA GLU A 199 2.46 -2.58 5.69
C GLU A 199 3.30 -3.22 4.57
N LEU A 200 3.16 -4.54 4.39
CA LEU A 200 3.85 -5.29 3.34
C LEU A 200 3.48 -4.75 1.95
N TYR A 201 2.19 -4.55 1.69
CA TYR A 201 1.75 -4.07 0.39
C TYR A 201 2.05 -2.59 0.15
N MET A 202 2.08 -1.75 1.18
CA MET A 202 2.58 -0.38 1.06
C MET A 202 4.07 -0.37 0.68
N PHE A 203 4.87 -1.24 1.28
CA PHE A 203 6.27 -1.43 0.90
C PHE A 203 6.40 -1.96 -0.54
N ILE A 204 5.68 -3.02 -0.92
CA ILE A 204 5.70 -3.59 -2.27
C ILE A 204 5.31 -2.53 -3.30
N TYR A 205 4.19 -1.83 -3.09
CA TYR A 205 3.74 -0.79 -4.00
C TYR A 205 4.79 0.32 -4.15
N THR A 206 5.35 0.80 -3.04
CA THR A 206 6.35 1.87 -3.06
C THR A 206 7.62 1.46 -3.80
N SER A 207 8.17 0.28 -3.50
CA SER A 207 9.38 -0.23 -4.16
C SER A 207 9.16 -0.47 -5.65
N GLN A 208 8.04 -1.09 -6.02
CA GLN A 208 7.71 -1.36 -7.42
C GLN A 208 7.38 -0.07 -8.19
N LEU A 209 6.73 0.91 -7.56
CA LEU A 209 6.51 2.23 -8.15
C LEU A 209 7.83 2.92 -8.43
N SER A 210 8.74 2.99 -7.44
CA SER A 210 10.05 3.64 -7.62
C SER A 210 10.86 3.03 -8.76
N LEU A 211 10.85 1.70 -8.88
CA LEU A 211 11.58 0.96 -9.91
C LEU A 211 10.95 1.07 -11.31
N SER A 212 9.66 1.36 -11.38
CA SER A 212 8.90 1.36 -12.64
C SER A 212 8.61 2.77 -13.19
N ILE A 213 8.64 3.80 -12.34
CA ILE A 213 8.10 5.12 -12.66
C ILE A 213 8.83 5.84 -13.82
N ASN A 214 10.11 5.52 -14.04
CA ASN A 214 10.89 6.05 -15.15
C ASN A 214 10.65 5.29 -16.49
N GLY A 215 9.93 4.16 -16.45
CA GLY A 215 9.72 3.29 -17.62
C GLY A 215 8.52 3.69 -18.50
N TRP A 216 7.92 4.85 -18.31
CA TRP A 216 6.74 5.30 -19.06
C TRP A 216 6.98 5.39 -20.58
N LYS A 217 8.22 5.60 -21.03
CA LYS A 217 8.61 5.61 -22.46
C LYS A 217 8.37 4.28 -23.18
N GLU A 218 8.29 3.17 -22.44
CA GLU A 218 7.96 1.87 -23.02
C GLU A 218 6.49 1.79 -23.49
N VAL A 219 5.67 2.79 -23.12
CA VAL A 219 4.26 2.95 -23.56
C VAL A 219 3.44 1.70 -23.28
N LYS A 220 3.70 1.03 -22.14
CA LYS A 220 3.01 -0.19 -21.70
C LYS A 220 2.88 -0.24 -20.19
N GLU A 221 1.99 -1.11 -19.72
CA GLU A 221 1.88 -1.40 -18.28
C GLU A 221 3.21 -1.82 -17.66
N PRO A 222 3.57 -1.27 -16.50
CA PRO A 222 4.76 -1.67 -15.78
C PRO A 222 4.76 -3.16 -15.43
N SER A 223 5.85 -3.84 -15.79
CA SER A 223 6.12 -5.19 -15.30
C SER A 223 6.68 -5.15 -13.88
N VAL A 224 6.48 -6.24 -13.13
CA VAL A 224 7.12 -6.41 -11.83
C VAL A 224 8.65 -6.38 -11.98
N LYS A 225 9.31 -5.57 -11.18
CA LYS A 225 10.76 -5.39 -11.20
C LYS A 225 11.42 -6.20 -10.09
N GLU A 226 12.64 -6.68 -10.37
CA GLU A 226 13.43 -7.41 -9.38
C GLU A 226 13.78 -6.52 -8.19
N CYS A 227 13.40 -6.95 -6.99
CA CYS A 227 13.77 -6.34 -5.73
C CYS A 227 14.25 -7.43 -4.78
N TYR A 228 15.56 -7.49 -4.53
CA TYR A 228 16.19 -8.57 -3.78
C TYR A 228 16.20 -8.31 -2.29
N PHE A 229 15.81 -9.35 -1.54
CA PHE A 229 15.85 -9.42 -0.08
C PHE A 229 16.92 -10.45 0.36
N ILE A 230 17.52 -10.17 1.50
CA ILE A 230 18.51 -11.03 2.13
C ILE A 230 17.89 -11.64 3.38
N LEU A 231 17.70 -12.96 3.41
CA LEU A 231 17.16 -13.66 4.58
C LEU A 231 18.26 -14.00 5.60
N ASP A 232 19.45 -14.37 5.14
CA ASP A 232 20.61 -14.57 5.99
C ASP A 232 21.46 -13.30 6.04
N SER A 233 20.99 -12.31 6.81
CA SER A 233 21.60 -10.99 6.87
C SER A 233 22.99 -10.99 7.51
N GLU A 234 23.33 -12.02 8.33
CA GLU A 234 24.66 -12.15 8.95
C GLU A 234 25.73 -12.53 7.94
N LYS A 235 25.35 -13.27 6.92
CA LYS A 235 26.24 -13.64 5.81
C LYS A 235 26.20 -12.66 4.63
N ALA A 236 25.55 -11.49 4.79
CA ALA A 236 25.56 -10.49 3.76
C ALA A 236 26.97 -9.93 3.55
N SER A 237 27.54 -10.11 2.36
CA SER A 237 28.84 -9.58 1.96
C SER A 237 28.71 -8.61 0.78
N ARG A 238 29.68 -7.71 0.58
CA ARG A 238 29.70 -6.76 -0.56
C ARG A 238 29.68 -7.44 -1.93
N GLU A 239 30.13 -8.67 -1.99
CA GLU A 239 30.31 -9.42 -3.24
C GLU A 239 29.00 -10.01 -3.79
N ARG A 240 27.91 -10.00 -2.98
CA ARG A 240 26.59 -10.49 -3.44
C ARG A 240 25.99 -9.54 -4.48
N VAL A 241 25.90 -9.99 -5.71
CA VAL A 241 25.37 -9.21 -6.87
C VAL A 241 23.95 -8.68 -6.60
N CYS A 242 23.13 -9.45 -5.88
CA CYS A 242 21.77 -9.07 -5.53
C CYS A 242 21.67 -7.78 -4.68
N LEU A 243 22.74 -7.38 -3.97
CA LEU A 243 22.72 -6.14 -3.18
C LEU A 243 22.52 -4.90 -4.03
N GLN A 244 22.95 -4.90 -5.28
CA GLN A 244 22.76 -3.77 -6.20
C GLN A 244 21.30 -3.67 -6.68
N ARG A 245 20.57 -4.78 -6.68
CA ARG A 245 19.17 -4.90 -7.12
C ARG A 245 18.16 -4.95 -5.97
N GLY A 246 18.57 -4.58 -4.78
CA GLY A 246 17.71 -4.47 -3.59
C GLY A 246 17.57 -3.02 -3.16
N TYR A 247 17.86 -2.75 -1.87
CA TYR A 247 17.72 -1.43 -1.25
C TYR A 247 18.37 -0.30 -2.06
N LYS A 248 19.61 -0.49 -2.53
CA LYS A 248 20.35 0.56 -3.26
C LYS A 248 19.64 1.02 -4.53
N GLN A 249 19.07 0.07 -5.29
CA GLN A 249 18.33 0.38 -6.51
C GLN A 249 17.04 1.14 -6.20
N VAL A 250 16.29 0.68 -5.20
CA VAL A 250 15.06 1.35 -4.76
C VAL A 250 15.40 2.75 -4.24
N GLU A 251 16.37 2.88 -3.32
CA GLU A 251 16.80 4.17 -2.76
C GLU A 251 17.13 5.21 -3.83
N LYS A 252 17.92 4.83 -4.82
CA LYS A 252 18.28 5.69 -5.97
C LYS A 252 17.06 6.12 -6.78
N SER A 253 16.05 5.26 -6.87
CA SER A 253 14.86 5.52 -7.69
C SER A 253 13.79 6.34 -6.97
N LEU A 254 13.86 6.47 -5.63
CA LEU A 254 12.87 7.22 -4.84
C LEU A 254 12.76 8.69 -5.26
N GLU A 255 13.88 9.31 -5.63
CA GLU A 255 13.94 10.73 -6.04
C GLU A 255 13.06 11.03 -7.27
N SER A 256 12.72 9.99 -8.05
CA SER A 256 11.88 10.13 -9.25
C SER A 256 10.38 10.10 -8.95
N ILE A 257 9.94 9.59 -7.79
CA ILE A 257 8.51 9.41 -7.48
C ILE A 257 7.79 10.76 -7.51
N PHE A 258 8.23 11.70 -6.68
CA PHE A 258 7.54 12.99 -6.56
C PHE A 258 7.55 13.79 -7.87
N PRO A 259 8.69 14.00 -8.54
CA PRO A 259 8.73 14.75 -9.78
C PRO A 259 7.83 14.18 -10.89
N ILE A 260 7.88 12.86 -11.10
CA ILE A 260 7.11 12.24 -12.20
C ILE A 260 5.62 12.19 -11.90
N LEU A 261 5.22 11.93 -10.65
CA LEU A 261 3.82 12.00 -10.29
C LEU A 261 3.28 13.44 -10.33
N ALA A 262 4.11 14.43 -9.97
CA ALA A 262 3.75 15.84 -10.11
C ALA A 262 3.59 16.24 -11.59
N LEU A 263 4.47 15.77 -12.48
CA LEU A 263 4.29 15.92 -13.93
C LEU A 263 2.96 15.28 -14.39
N THR A 264 2.70 14.04 -13.94
CA THR A 264 1.46 13.33 -14.27
C THR A 264 0.22 14.10 -13.85
N GLU A 265 0.25 14.74 -12.66
CA GLU A 265 -0.86 15.59 -12.17
C GLU A 265 -1.01 16.87 -12.99
N SER A 266 0.09 17.57 -13.29
CA SER A 266 0.06 18.86 -13.99
C SER A 266 -0.54 18.74 -15.39
N LEU A 267 -0.33 17.61 -16.07
CA LEU A 267 -0.89 17.32 -17.38
C LEU A 267 -2.38 16.96 -17.33
N GLN A 268 -2.96 16.75 -16.14
CA GLN A 268 -4.33 16.23 -15.94
C GLN A 268 -5.17 17.10 -15.01
N THR A 269 -4.87 18.37 -14.82
CA THR A 269 -5.54 19.24 -13.84
C THR A 269 -7.06 19.29 -13.98
N ASN A 270 -7.58 19.16 -15.18
CA ASN A 270 -9.01 19.29 -15.50
C ASN A 270 -9.68 17.92 -15.78
N LEU A 271 -9.02 16.80 -15.54
CA LEU A 271 -9.59 15.48 -15.77
C LEU A 271 -10.24 14.95 -14.49
N GLU A 272 -11.52 14.56 -14.59
CA GLU A 272 -12.24 13.88 -13.50
C GLU A 272 -11.56 12.56 -13.11
N LYS A 273 -11.07 11.82 -14.12
CA LYS A 273 -10.41 10.53 -13.96
C LYS A 273 -8.93 10.63 -14.28
N LYS A 274 -8.10 10.45 -13.25
CA LYS A 274 -6.65 10.44 -13.39
C LYS A 274 -6.15 9.08 -13.90
N ILE A 275 -5.22 9.13 -14.85
CA ILE A 275 -4.55 7.95 -15.42
C ILE A 275 -3.04 8.02 -15.19
N PRO A 276 -2.34 6.87 -15.07
CA PRO A 276 -0.88 6.84 -14.95
C PRO A 276 -0.17 7.44 -16.16
N LEU A 277 1.05 7.95 -15.96
CA LEU A 277 1.83 8.58 -17.03
C LEU A 277 2.04 7.66 -18.24
N TRP A 278 2.32 6.36 -18.02
CA TRP A 278 2.48 5.38 -19.08
C TRP A 278 1.22 5.19 -19.94
N ALA A 279 0.03 5.33 -19.34
CA ALA A 279 -1.25 5.25 -20.05
C ALA A 279 -1.61 6.59 -20.72
N LEU A 280 -1.18 7.71 -20.11
CA LEU A 280 -1.39 9.04 -20.67
C LEU A 280 -0.59 9.22 -21.96
N VAL A 281 0.65 8.76 -21.98
CA VAL A 281 1.53 8.84 -23.16
C VAL A 281 0.96 8.03 -24.34
N GLN A 282 0.21 6.94 -24.10
CA GLN A 282 -0.49 6.20 -25.16
C GLN A 282 -1.58 7.02 -25.88
N GLN A 283 -2.06 8.09 -25.26
CA GLN A 283 -3.13 8.93 -25.80
C GLN A 283 -2.61 10.18 -26.51
N LEU A 284 -1.28 10.38 -26.54
CA LEU A 284 -0.66 11.52 -27.23
C LEU A 284 -0.82 11.37 -28.75
N THR A 285 -1.23 12.45 -29.38
CA THR A 285 -1.37 12.60 -30.84
C THR A 285 -0.64 13.87 -31.29
N GLU A 286 -0.54 14.11 -32.59
CA GLU A 286 0.06 15.31 -33.13
C GLU A 286 -0.60 16.61 -32.65
N GLU A 287 -1.89 16.59 -32.32
CA GLU A 287 -2.62 17.73 -31.78
C GLU A 287 -2.09 18.20 -30.43
N HIS A 288 -1.41 17.33 -29.68
CA HIS A 288 -0.82 17.65 -28.37
C HIS A 288 0.57 18.27 -28.49
N PHE A 289 1.19 18.25 -29.66
CA PHE A 289 2.59 18.69 -29.83
C PHE A 289 2.77 20.15 -29.44
N ASP A 290 2.04 21.07 -30.07
CA ASP A 290 2.18 22.52 -29.82
C ASP A 290 1.78 22.91 -28.39
N PRO A 291 0.64 22.42 -27.81
CA PRO A 291 0.31 22.67 -26.41
C PRO A 291 1.37 22.18 -25.41
N LEU A 292 1.90 20.97 -25.60
CA LEU A 292 2.95 20.43 -24.75
C LEU A 292 4.28 21.22 -24.89
N LYS A 293 4.61 21.60 -26.09
CA LYS A 293 5.82 22.41 -26.38
C LYS A 293 5.73 23.76 -25.69
N GLN A 294 4.59 24.45 -25.82
CA GLN A 294 4.38 25.73 -25.15
C GLN A 294 4.46 25.57 -23.62
N TYR A 295 3.77 24.55 -23.07
CA TYR A 295 3.82 24.24 -21.64
C TYR A 295 5.25 23.97 -21.15
N CYS A 296 6.06 23.28 -21.95
CA CYS A 296 7.45 22.98 -21.61
C CYS A 296 8.29 24.27 -21.51
N TYR A 297 8.14 25.19 -22.48
CA TYR A 297 8.83 26.48 -22.46
C TYR A 297 8.37 27.36 -21.29
N ASP A 298 7.08 27.44 -21.05
CA ASP A 298 6.50 28.21 -19.94
C ASP A 298 6.98 27.66 -18.59
N PHE A 299 7.03 26.34 -18.44
CA PHE A 299 7.53 25.69 -17.24
C PHE A 299 9.03 25.96 -17.00
N ALA A 300 9.85 25.84 -18.04
CA ALA A 300 11.28 26.14 -17.97
C ALA A 300 11.52 27.59 -17.56
N ALA A 301 10.78 28.53 -18.17
CA ALA A 301 10.87 29.94 -17.87
C ALA A 301 10.41 30.27 -16.42
N ASP A 302 9.28 29.73 -15.98
CA ASP A 302 8.76 29.95 -14.61
C ASP A 302 9.68 29.38 -13.51
N ARG A 303 10.39 28.30 -13.82
CA ARG A 303 11.33 27.65 -12.88
C ARG A 303 12.78 28.12 -13.05
N GLU A 304 13.05 29.00 -13.99
CA GLU A 304 14.40 29.50 -14.34
C GLU A 304 15.38 28.33 -14.62
N LEU A 305 14.90 27.29 -15.34
CA LEU A 305 15.66 26.10 -15.67
C LEU A 305 16.09 26.10 -17.15
N PRO A 306 17.32 25.68 -17.47
CA PRO A 306 17.73 25.55 -18.84
C PRO A 306 17.08 24.33 -19.50
N LEU A 307 16.73 24.46 -20.77
CA LEU A 307 16.30 23.33 -21.59
C LEU A 307 17.52 22.46 -21.94
N SER A 308 17.34 21.15 -21.94
CA SER A 308 18.37 20.18 -22.35
C SER A 308 18.27 19.81 -23.83
N ILE A 309 17.10 20.03 -24.44
CA ILE A 309 16.81 19.76 -25.86
C ILE A 309 16.50 21.10 -26.55
N GLU A 310 17.18 21.41 -27.63
CA GLU A 310 16.97 22.65 -28.41
C GLU A 310 15.76 22.55 -29.36
N GLU A 311 15.59 21.38 -30.01
CA GLU A 311 14.50 21.13 -30.95
C GLU A 311 13.80 19.81 -30.63
N PHE A 312 12.46 19.83 -30.57
CA PHE A 312 11.62 18.66 -30.32
C PHE A 312 11.16 18.07 -31.64
N GLN A 313 11.27 16.74 -31.79
CA GLN A 313 10.82 16.00 -32.98
C GLN A 313 9.40 15.49 -32.82
N ASP A 314 9.03 15.09 -31.61
CA ASP A 314 7.71 14.52 -31.27
C ASP A 314 7.29 14.82 -29.83
N CYS A 315 6.09 14.38 -29.46
CA CYS A 315 5.58 14.53 -28.09
C CYS A 315 6.44 13.78 -27.05
N ILE A 316 7.13 12.72 -27.41
CA ILE A 316 7.97 11.92 -26.49
C ILE A 316 9.22 12.70 -26.11
N ASP A 317 9.80 13.46 -27.06
CA ASP A 317 10.91 14.37 -26.79
C ASP A 317 10.50 15.44 -25.77
N ILE A 318 9.33 16.08 -26.00
CA ILE A 318 8.78 17.09 -25.08
C ILE A 318 8.52 16.49 -23.69
N MET A 319 7.92 15.31 -23.63
CA MET A 319 7.68 14.61 -22.37
C MET A 319 8.98 14.23 -21.65
N SER A 320 10.04 13.93 -22.41
CA SER A 320 11.36 13.64 -21.85
C SER A 320 11.99 14.88 -21.24
N GLU A 321 11.86 16.02 -21.93
CA GLU A 321 12.31 17.31 -21.43
C GLU A 321 11.53 17.76 -20.20
N LEU A 322 10.20 17.62 -20.22
CA LEU A 322 9.36 17.89 -19.06
C LEU A 322 9.76 17.02 -17.85
N GLN A 323 10.04 15.72 -18.07
CA GLN A 323 10.55 14.86 -17.01
C GLN A 323 11.87 15.37 -16.44
N TYR A 324 12.79 15.82 -17.30
CA TYR A 324 14.06 16.40 -16.90
C TYR A 324 13.81 17.67 -16.05
N LEU A 325 13.03 18.62 -16.54
CA LEU A 325 12.71 19.88 -15.84
C LEU A 325 12.01 19.63 -14.50
N PHE A 326 11.05 18.71 -14.45
CA PHE A 326 10.38 18.32 -13.19
C PHE A 326 11.31 17.68 -12.17
N LYS A 327 12.39 17.02 -12.58
CA LYS A 327 13.42 16.53 -11.68
C LYS A 327 14.38 17.64 -11.26
N GLU A 328 14.84 18.46 -12.19
CA GLU A 328 15.80 19.52 -11.93
C GLU A 328 15.28 20.58 -10.95
N GLN A 329 13.98 20.92 -10.96
CA GLN A 329 13.41 21.84 -9.97
C GLN A 329 13.59 21.41 -8.51
N PHE A 330 13.84 20.10 -8.26
CA PHE A 330 14.11 19.53 -6.94
C PHE A 330 15.57 19.14 -6.73
N ALA A 331 16.45 19.43 -7.69
CA ALA A 331 17.86 19.13 -7.56
C ALA A 331 18.53 19.94 -6.43
N LYS A 332 19.66 19.44 -5.97
CA LYS A 332 20.44 20.11 -4.93
C LYS A 332 20.83 21.54 -5.37
N GLY A 333 20.53 22.50 -4.53
CA GLY A 333 20.77 23.92 -4.81
C GLY A 333 19.55 24.69 -5.32
N GLN A 334 18.50 23.99 -5.78
CA GLN A 334 17.25 24.62 -6.17
C GLN A 334 16.36 24.99 -4.97
N THR A 335 15.52 25.99 -5.13
CA THR A 335 14.62 26.50 -4.07
C THR A 335 13.64 25.43 -3.56
N ARG A 336 13.29 24.45 -4.40
CA ARG A 336 12.35 23.36 -4.08
C ARG A 336 13.02 22.05 -3.64
N ALA A 337 14.35 22.01 -3.55
CA ALA A 337 15.08 20.79 -3.17
C ALA A 337 14.63 20.20 -1.83
N SER A 338 14.28 21.05 -0.84
CA SER A 338 13.80 20.60 0.46
C SER A 338 12.49 19.80 0.38
N ALA A 339 11.61 20.12 -0.58
CA ALA A 339 10.33 19.43 -0.76
C ALA A 339 10.53 18.00 -1.27
N GLY A 340 11.38 17.81 -2.29
CA GLY A 340 11.73 16.48 -2.80
C GLY A 340 12.40 15.63 -1.72
N ASN A 341 13.36 16.19 -0.99
CA ASN A 341 14.04 15.49 0.09
C ASN A 341 13.09 15.04 1.23
N LYS A 342 12.08 15.84 1.58
CA LYS A 342 11.07 15.45 2.58
C LYS A 342 10.32 14.19 2.15
N VAL A 343 9.85 14.14 0.90
CA VAL A 343 9.14 12.95 0.39
C VAL A 343 10.05 11.72 0.44
N VAL A 344 11.28 11.81 -0.06
CA VAL A 344 12.25 10.71 -0.05
C VAL A 344 12.53 10.24 1.39
N ASN A 345 12.78 11.16 2.31
CA ASN A 345 13.05 10.83 3.72
C ASN A 345 11.84 10.17 4.39
N THR A 346 10.63 10.69 4.16
CA THR A 346 9.40 10.07 4.70
C THR A 346 9.26 8.63 4.20
N ILE A 347 9.47 8.39 2.90
CA ILE A 347 9.43 7.03 2.34
C ILE A 347 10.49 6.13 3.02
N LYS A 348 11.74 6.59 3.10
CA LYS A 348 12.84 5.81 3.68
C LYS A 348 12.58 5.43 5.14
N TYR A 349 12.15 6.39 5.95
CA TYR A 349 12.07 6.21 7.39
C TYR A 349 10.72 5.66 7.87
N LYS A 350 9.64 5.80 7.09
CA LYS A 350 8.30 5.37 7.50
C LYS A 350 7.81 4.12 6.77
N ILE A 351 8.18 3.94 5.49
CA ILE A 351 7.70 2.84 4.67
C ILE A 351 8.76 1.75 4.51
N LEU A 352 10.00 2.13 4.16
CA LEU A 352 11.05 1.14 3.91
C LEU A 352 11.72 0.63 5.19
N LYS A 353 11.76 1.43 6.25
CA LYS A 353 12.51 1.13 7.50
C LYS A 353 12.19 -0.24 8.11
N PRO A 354 10.92 -0.68 8.22
CA PRO A 354 10.59 -2.00 8.76
C PRO A 354 11.21 -3.18 7.97
N PHE A 355 11.51 -2.94 6.70
CA PHE A 355 12.08 -3.92 5.77
C PHE A 355 13.58 -3.73 5.53
N THR A 356 14.27 -2.93 6.35
CA THR A 356 15.69 -2.64 6.16
C THR A 356 16.53 -3.02 7.36
N GLN A 357 17.77 -3.45 7.08
CA GLN A 357 18.80 -3.67 8.08
C GLN A 357 20.15 -3.17 7.56
N THR A 358 20.94 -2.55 8.43
CA THR A 358 22.31 -2.13 8.09
C THR A 358 23.29 -3.20 8.52
N ARG A 359 24.16 -3.66 7.62
CA ARG A 359 25.12 -4.73 7.85
C ARG A 359 26.53 -4.35 7.35
N GLY A 360 27.38 -3.92 8.23
CA GLY A 360 28.80 -3.69 8.04
C GLY A 360 29.15 -3.18 6.61
N SER A 361 29.95 -3.97 5.90
CA SER A 361 30.41 -3.63 4.55
C SER A 361 29.32 -3.76 3.46
N ALA A 362 28.22 -4.49 3.69
CA ALA A 362 27.13 -4.61 2.73
C ALA A 362 26.27 -3.32 2.68
N GLY A 363 26.33 -2.48 3.74
CA GLY A 363 25.48 -1.30 3.88
C GLY A 363 24.05 -1.66 4.27
N THR A 364 23.09 -0.83 3.87
CA THR A 364 21.67 -1.11 4.08
C THR A 364 21.16 -2.11 3.04
N ILE A 365 20.43 -3.10 3.51
CA ILE A 365 19.85 -4.19 2.72
C ILE A 365 18.36 -4.34 3.04
N PHE A 366 17.59 -4.92 2.12
CA PHE A 366 16.24 -5.36 2.42
C PHE A 366 16.25 -6.73 3.10
N VAL A 367 15.44 -6.83 4.13
CA VAL A 367 15.20 -8.06 4.91
C VAL A 367 13.70 -8.27 5.10
N LEU A 368 13.30 -9.53 5.32
CA LEU A 368 11.96 -9.85 5.80
C LEU A 368 12.10 -10.51 7.18
N ASN A 369 11.41 -9.97 8.17
CA ASN A 369 11.28 -10.64 9.45
C ASN A 369 10.40 -11.89 9.33
N GLN A 370 10.36 -12.72 10.37
CA GLN A 370 9.63 -13.99 10.34
C GLN A 370 8.12 -13.82 10.12
N GLU A 371 7.50 -12.77 10.67
CA GLU A 371 6.07 -12.51 10.56
C GLU A 371 5.69 -12.16 9.11
N TYR A 372 6.42 -11.23 8.47
CA TYR A 372 6.19 -10.90 7.05
C TYR A 372 6.48 -12.08 6.13
N LEU A 373 7.52 -12.87 6.43
CA LEU A 373 7.86 -14.05 5.63
C LEU A 373 6.76 -15.10 5.72
N LEU A 374 6.21 -15.32 6.92
CA LEU A 374 5.12 -16.27 7.14
C LEU A 374 3.82 -15.80 6.48
N LEU A 375 3.47 -14.52 6.64
CA LEU A 375 2.32 -13.92 5.96
C LEU A 375 2.46 -14.07 4.44
N LEU A 376 3.62 -13.70 3.88
CA LEU A 376 3.91 -13.79 2.44
C LEU A 376 3.80 -15.24 1.96
N THR A 377 4.24 -16.22 2.75
CA THR A 377 4.12 -17.66 2.45
C THR A 377 2.66 -18.09 2.41
N ASN A 378 1.87 -17.72 3.42
CA ASN A 378 0.46 -18.09 3.50
C ASN A 378 -0.37 -17.52 2.34
N ILE A 379 -0.16 -16.24 1.98
CA ILE A 379 -0.85 -15.64 0.83
C ILE A 379 -0.35 -16.19 -0.52
N ALA A 380 0.91 -16.58 -0.63
CA ALA A 380 1.45 -17.22 -1.83
C ALA A 380 0.84 -18.61 -2.05
N ILE A 381 0.66 -19.39 -0.99
CA ILE A 381 -0.01 -20.69 -1.04
C ILE A 381 -1.52 -20.49 -1.33
N GLY A 382 -2.14 -19.50 -0.70
CA GLY A 382 -3.53 -19.14 -0.93
C GLY A 382 -4.49 -20.28 -0.59
N GLU A 383 -5.46 -20.56 -1.46
CA GLU A 383 -6.45 -21.61 -1.26
C GLU A 383 -5.87 -23.02 -1.33
N ARG A 384 -4.71 -23.21 -1.93
CA ARG A 384 -4.02 -24.50 -2.03
C ARG A 384 -3.62 -25.01 -0.65
N GLU A 385 -3.44 -26.31 -0.47
CA GLU A 385 -3.02 -26.89 0.78
C GLU A 385 -1.49 -26.72 0.98
N LYS A 386 -0.74 -26.95 -0.07
CA LYS A 386 0.73 -26.85 -0.12
C LYS A 386 1.22 -26.48 -1.52
N LEU A 387 2.43 -25.96 -1.60
CA LEU A 387 3.15 -25.70 -2.85
C LEU A 387 4.56 -26.25 -2.80
N ARG A 388 5.11 -26.55 -3.97
CA ARG A 388 6.55 -26.79 -4.10
C ARG A 388 7.33 -25.51 -3.82
N LEU A 389 8.52 -25.65 -3.28
CA LEU A 389 9.36 -24.50 -2.94
C LEU A 389 9.59 -23.55 -4.13
N TYR A 390 9.85 -24.08 -5.33
CA TYR A 390 10.05 -23.23 -6.52
C TYR A 390 8.79 -22.45 -6.90
N GLU A 391 7.59 -23.03 -6.72
CA GLU A 391 6.32 -22.36 -6.97
C GLU A 391 6.10 -21.21 -5.98
N ILE A 392 6.47 -21.40 -4.69
CA ILE A 392 6.45 -20.32 -3.69
C ILE A 392 7.38 -19.18 -4.07
N ILE A 393 8.60 -19.52 -4.51
CA ILE A 393 9.58 -18.52 -4.95
C ILE A 393 9.04 -17.75 -6.16
N ASP A 394 8.36 -18.40 -7.08
CA ASP A 394 7.76 -17.73 -8.24
C ASP A 394 6.56 -16.86 -7.84
N GLU A 395 5.74 -17.29 -6.88
CA GLU A 395 4.67 -16.45 -6.29
C GLU A 395 5.25 -15.20 -5.58
N PHE A 396 6.41 -15.34 -4.90
CA PHE A 396 7.10 -14.19 -4.31
C PHE A 396 7.60 -13.22 -5.37
N LYS A 397 8.20 -13.71 -6.46
CA LYS A 397 8.65 -12.88 -7.58
C LYS A 397 7.50 -12.09 -8.21
N GLN A 398 6.32 -12.68 -8.34
CA GLN A 398 5.14 -11.98 -8.83
C GLN A 398 4.76 -10.79 -7.94
N ARG A 399 5.04 -10.84 -6.63
CA ARG A 399 4.85 -9.76 -5.67
C ARG A 399 6.04 -8.81 -5.56
N GLY A 400 7.07 -9.00 -6.40
CA GLY A 400 8.28 -8.17 -6.40
C GLY A 400 9.30 -8.53 -5.32
N VAL A 401 9.15 -9.70 -4.69
CA VAL A 401 10.07 -10.22 -3.66
C VAL A 401 10.97 -11.28 -4.26
N PHE A 402 12.27 -10.99 -4.36
CA PHE A 402 13.26 -11.85 -4.99
C PHE A 402 14.31 -12.30 -3.98
N PHE A 403 14.73 -13.55 -4.08
CA PHE A 403 15.79 -14.13 -3.26
C PHE A 403 16.91 -14.69 -4.13
N ASP A 404 18.14 -14.44 -3.75
CA ASP A 404 19.30 -15.12 -4.32
C ASP A 404 19.41 -16.56 -3.78
N LYS A 405 20.30 -17.36 -4.33
CA LYS A 405 20.46 -18.78 -3.95
C LYS A 405 20.73 -18.98 -2.46
N GLU A 406 21.51 -18.09 -1.83
CA GLU A 406 21.82 -18.20 -0.40
C GLU A 406 20.58 -17.87 0.46
N SER A 407 19.82 -16.84 0.09
CA SER A 407 18.55 -16.55 0.77
C SER A 407 17.49 -17.64 0.54
N GLN A 408 17.50 -18.33 -0.63
CA GLN A 408 16.63 -19.48 -0.86
C GLN A 408 16.98 -20.66 0.05
N LYS A 409 18.27 -20.92 0.34
CA LYS A 409 18.68 -21.92 1.32
C LYS A 409 18.22 -21.55 2.73
N ALA A 410 18.40 -20.30 3.13
CA ALA A 410 17.92 -19.81 4.41
C ALA A 410 16.37 -19.90 4.53
N LEU A 411 15.65 -19.74 3.40
CA LEU A 411 14.21 -19.95 3.35
C LEU A 411 13.81 -21.40 3.65
N VAL A 412 14.54 -22.38 3.10
CA VAL A 412 14.34 -23.81 3.41
C VAL A 412 14.57 -24.08 4.89
N GLU A 413 15.68 -23.60 5.45
CA GLU A 413 16.00 -23.74 6.87
C GLU A 413 14.92 -23.10 7.78
N PHE A 414 14.35 -21.98 7.34
CA PHE A 414 13.24 -21.33 8.03
C PHE A 414 12.01 -22.23 8.07
N TYR A 415 11.60 -22.79 6.94
CA TYR A 415 10.45 -23.69 6.86
C TYR A 415 10.66 -25.01 7.62
N GLU A 416 11.88 -25.55 7.61
CA GLU A 416 12.22 -26.74 8.40
C GLU A 416 12.08 -26.49 9.90
N ARG A 417 12.54 -25.33 10.38
CA ARG A 417 12.39 -24.93 11.80
C ARG A 417 10.93 -24.73 12.22
N LEU A 418 10.07 -24.29 11.30
CA LEU A 418 8.64 -24.15 11.54
C LEU A 418 7.89 -25.49 11.49
N GLY A 419 8.50 -26.54 10.93
CA GLY A 419 7.86 -27.84 10.78
C GLY A 419 6.76 -27.88 9.70
N ASN A 420 6.71 -26.89 8.79
CA ASN A 420 5.72 -26.83 7.72
C ASN A 420 6.26 -27.36 6.36
N VAL A 421 7.38 -28.09 6.38
CA VAL A 421 7.99 -28.73 5.21
C VAL A 421 7.61 -30.21 5.16
N GLU A 422 7.31 -30.66 3.95
CA GLU A 422 7.13 -32.06 3.62
C GLU A 422 8.12 -32.46 2.50
N LYS A 423 9.03 -33.40 2.82
CA LYS A 423 9.97 -33.94 1.84
C LYS A 423 9.43 -35.27 1.32
N MET A 424 9.29 -35.45 0.02
CA MET A 424 8.88 -36.71 -0.58
C MET A 424 10.10 -37.52 -1.04
N SER A 425 10.23 -38.72 -0.50
CA SER A 425 11.37 -39.60 -0.76
C SER A 425 11.39 -40.22 -2.17
N ASP A 426 10.24 -40.32 -2.83
CA ASP A 426 10.10 -41.08 -4.09
C ASP A 426 10.35 -40.23 -5.37
N SER A 427 10.48 -38.91 -5.27
CA SER A 427 10.71 -38.03 -6.43
C SER A 427 11.96 -37.16 -6.31
N GLY A 428 12.96 -37.61 -5.49
CA GLY A 428 14.22 -36.89 -5.27
C GLY A 428 14.06 -35.38 -5.09
N ASP A 429 14.33 -34.84 -3.94
CA ASP A 429 14.46 -33.42 -3.61
C ASP A 429 13.22 -32.51 -3.74
N ALA A 430 12.00 -33.01 -3.93
CA ALA A 430 10.82 -32.19 -3.95
C ALA A 430 10.42 -31.71 -2.54
N ILE A 431 10.71 -30.45 -2.25
CA ILE A 431 10.33 -29.78 -0.99
C ILE A 431 8.96 -29.13 -1.18
N TYR A 432 7.98 -29.55 -0.38
CA TYR A 432 6.66 -28.93 -0.30
C TYR A 432 6.54 -28.13 0.99
N VAL A 433 5.92 -26.96 0.90
CA VAL A 433 5.65 -26.09 2.05
C VAL A 433 4.15 -25.99 2.24
N LYS A 434 3.68 -26.24 3.47
CA LYS A 434 2.28 -26.12 3.89
C LYS A 434 2.02 -24.73 4.46
N LYS A 435 0.79 -24.24 4.28
CA LYS A 435 0.35 -23.02 5.00
C LYS A 435 0.19 -23.33 6.50
N THR A 436 0.28 -22.30 7.31
CA THR A 436 0.20 -22.41 8.79
C THR A 436 -1.15 -21.94 9.34
N ILE A 437 -2.14 -21.79 8.46
CA ILE A 437 -3.50 -21.28 8.77
C ILE A 437 -4.59 -22.18 8.23
#